data_4741a4af9f456deb5c622dd8aecb58b1
#
_entry.id   4741a4af9f456deb5c622dd8aecb58b1
#
_cell.length_a   1.000
_cell.length_b   1.000
_cell.length_c   1.000
_cell.angle_alpha   90.00
_cell.angle_beta   90.00
_cell.angle_gamma   90.00
#
_symmetry.space_group_name_H-M   'P 1'
#
loop_
_entity.id
_entity.type
_entity.pdbx_description
1 polymer ?
#
loop_
_entity_poly.entity_id
_entity_poly.type
_entity_poly.pdbx_seq_one_letter_code
_entity_poly.pdbx_strand_id
1 'polypeptide(L)' 'MFVSLYRIMLVDDEEEVRKAIICKMDWEQLGFTVVGDAENGEDALEKLD' A
#
# COMPACT_ATOMS: atom_id res chain seq x y z
N MET A 1 -0.78 0.08 -24.73
CA MET A 1 -1.47 1.05 -23.90
C MET A 1 -0.76 1.23 -22.57
N PHE A 2 -0.54 2.47 -22.19
CA PHE A 2 0.14 2.76 -20.94
C PHE A 2 -0.84 3.30 -19.91
N VAL A 3 -0.73 2.76 -18.71
CA VAL A 3 -1.53 3.22 -17.59
C VAL A 3 -0.57 3.74 -16.53
N SER A 4 -0.77 4.97 -16.11
CA SER A 4 -0.02 5.53 -14.99
C SER A 4 -0.57 4.96 -13.69
N LEU A 5 0.27 4.26 -12.95
CA LEU A 5 -0.13 3.70 -11.67
C LEU A 5 0.28 4.66 -10.57
N TYR A 6 -0.68 4.96 -9.70
CA TYR A 6 -0.37 5.74 -8.51
C TYR A 6 0.28 4.85 -7.46
N ARG A 7 1.33 5.36 -6.86
CA ARG A 7 2.02 4.64 -5.80
C ARG A 7 1.34 4.93 -4.48
N ILE A 8 0.97 3.88 -3.76
CA ILE A 8 0.27 4.02 -2.49
C ILE A 8 1.00 3.27 -1.38
N MET A 9 0.79 3.71 -0.16
CA MET A 9 1.25 3.01 1.03
C MET A 9 0.06 2.78 1.94
N LEU A 10 -0.05 1.56 2.46
CA LEU A 10 -1.14 1.20 3.35
C LEU A 10 -0.68 1.35 4.79
N VAL A 11 -1.42 2.10 5.59
CA VAL A 11 -1.08 2.35 6.99
C VAL A 11 -2.20 1.84 7.89
N ASP A 12 -1.89 0.90 8.76
CA ASP A 12 -2.85 0.35 9.71
C ASP A 12 -2.04 -0.34 10.82
N ASP A 13 -2.51 -0.24 12.07
CA ASP A 13 -1.82 -0.82 13.20
C ASP A 13 -1.95 -2.34 13.29
N GLU A 14 -2.86 -2.93 12.54
CA GLU A 14 -3.05 -4.38 12.52
C GLU A 14 -2.40 -5.01 11.29
N GLU A 15 -1.31 -5.72 11.51
CA GLU A 15 -0.55 -6.34 10.43
C GLU A 15 -1.38 -7.30 9.58
N GLU A 16 -2.22 -8.11 10.23
CA GLU A 16 -3.07 -9.06 9.51
C GLU A 16 -4.07 -8.38 8.60
N VAL A 17 -4.61 -7.25 9.05
CA VAL A 17 -5.53 -6.45 8.24
C VAL A 17 -4.81 -5.89 7.03
N ARG A 18 -3.59 -5.35 7.22
CA ARG A 18 -2.81 -4.82 6.11
C ARG A 18 -2.55 -5.90 5.06
N LYS A 19 -2.11 -7.07 5.50
CA LYS A 19 -1.83 -8.18 4.59
C LYS A 19 -3.07 -8.62 3.83
N ALA A 20 -4.20 -8.70 4.52
CA ALA A 20 -5.45 -9.11 3.90
C ALA A 20 -5.87 -8.12 2.82
N ILE A 21 -5.78 -6.83 3.10
CA ILE A 21 -6.16 -5.79 2.13
C ILE A 21 -5.25 -5.84 0.90
N ILE A 22 -3.94 -5.96 1.12
CA ILE A 22 -2.98 -6.02 0.02
C ILE A 22 -3.24 -7.25 -0.87
N CYS A 23 -3.55 -8.39 -0.25
CA CYS A 23 -3.74 -9.63 -1.00
C CYS A 23 -5.09 -9.73 -1.69
N LYS A 24 -6.13 -9.13 -1.12
CA LYS A 24 -7.50 -9.30 -1.64
C LYS A 24 -7.84 -8.39 -2.80
N MET A 25 -7.17 -7.27 -2.92
CA MET A 25 -7.49 -6.30 -3.96
C MET A 25 -6.49 -6.40 -5.10
N ASP A 26 -7.01 -6.32 -6.32
CA ASP A 26 -6.17 -6.22 -7.50
C ASP A 26 -5.85 -4.73 -7.71
N TRP A 27 -4.85 -4.25 -6.98
CA TRP A 27 -4.47 -2.85 -6.96
C TRP A 27 -4.06 -2.34 -8.34
N GLU A 28 -3.34 -3.16 -9.09
CA GLU A 28 -2.89 -2.76 -10.41
C GLU A 28 -4.05 -2.53 -11.37
N GLN A 29 -5.08 -3.36 -11.29
CA GLN A 29 -6.25 -3.20 -12.11
C GLN A 29 -7.01 -1.92 -11.75
N LEU A 30 -6.92 -1.50 -10.49
CA LEU A 30 -7.54 -0.25 -10.04
C LEU A 30 -6.68 0.97 -10.36
N GLY A 31 -5.48 0.79 -10.86
CA GLY A 31 -4.58 1.88 -11.19
C GLY A 31 -3.62 2.25 -10.08
N PHE A 32 -3.37 1.34 -9.13
CA PHE A 32 -2.51 1.60 -7.99
C PHE A 32 -1.40 0.56 -7.86
N THR A 33 -0.27 1.00 -7.35
CA THR A 33 0.82 0.10 -6.99
C THR A 33 1.08 0.26 -5.49
N VAL A 34 0.97 -0.84 -4.75
CA VAL A 34 1.29 -0.81 -3.32
C VAL A 34 2.80 -0.93 -3.17
N VAL A 35 3.44 0.15 -2.73
CA VAL A 35 4.90 0.20 -2.61
C VAL A 35 5.38 -0.17 -1.22
N GLY A 36 4.46 -0.30 -0.27
CA GLY A 36 4.81 -0.73 1.08
C GLY A 36 3.62 -0.60 2.01
N ASP A 37 3.82 -1.02 3.24
CA ASP A 37 2.82 -0.89 4.29
C ASP A 37 3.52 -0.48 5.59
N ALA A 38 2.76 0.10 6.50
CA ALA A 38 3.28 0.61 7.76
C ALA A 38 2.25 0.45 8.86
N GLU A 39 2.71 0.39 10.10
CA GLU A 39 1.81 0.24 11.25
C GLU A 39 1.28 1.58 11.75
N ASN A 40 1.96 2.67 11.44
CA ASN A 40 1.53 4.02 11.84
C ASN A 40 2.19 5.05 10.92
N GLY A 41 1.83 6.32 11.12
CA GLY A 41 2.33 7.40 10.28
C GLY A 41 3.84 7.60 10.40
N GLU A 42 4.40 7.42 11.58
CA GLU A 42 5.83 7.55 11.81
C GLU A 42 6.61 6.50 11.02
N ASP A 43 6.13 5.24 11.10
CA ASP A 43 6.73 4.14 10.35
C ASP A 43 6.61 4.38 8.85
N ALA A 44 5.48 4.91 8.41
CA ALA A 44 5.26 5.24 7.01
C ALA A 44 6.27 6.28 6.52
N LEU A 45 6.51 7.32 7.31
CA LEU A 45 7.46 8.36 6.95
C LEU A 45 8.88 7.82 6.83
N GLU A 46 9.27 6.92 7.71
CA GLU A 46 10.58 6.29 7.63
C GLU A 46 10.74 5.48 6.35
N LYS A 47 9.70 4.79 5.95
CA LYS A 47 9.73 3.94 4.75
C LYS A 47 9.68 4.73 3.44
N LEU A 48 9.26 5.97 3.50
CA LEU A 48 9.22 6.82 2.32
C LEU A 48 10.56 7.45 1.95
N ASP A 49 11.51 7.38 2.83
CA ASP A 49 12.85 7.92 2.58
C ASP A 49 13.68 7.05 1.65
#